data_2e5d585c8d135ac672733f9e17dd7baf
#
_entry.id   2e5d585c8d135ac672733f9e17dd7baf
#
_cell.length_a   1.000
_cell.length_b   1.000
_cell.length_c   1.000
_cell.angle_alpha   90.00
_cell.angle_beta   90.00
_cell.angle_gamma   90.00
#
_symmetry.space_group_name_H-M   'P 1'
#
loop_
_entity.id
_entity.type
_entity.pdbx_description
1 polymer ?
#
loop_
_entity_poly.entity_id
_entity_poly.type
_entity_poly.pdbx_seq_one_letter_code
_entity_poly.pdbx_strand_id
1 'polypeptide(L)'
;FKKDNLPFIQNYLSGASVIYDKSGDKVNVSTTAGCYLIPAGSSDTETDVMDKVSTAIQLARTVYKRDFLFYDAHIMQQQERIKEIEQLFPLAIKHEEFQVYYQPKTQLTSNKLAGAEALCRWYRDGKLVPPGEFIPVLEGSKAICMLDFYMLDHVCSDIRRWLDEGREVVKVSVNLSRLHLGDQELLDNILEIVDRHNVPHKYIEIELTETTTDVDYAELKKIVNGLREQGISTSVDDFGIGYSSLNLIREMPWNVLKIDKSFLPDMDIEEN
;
A
#
# COMPACT_ATOMS: atom_id res chain seq x y z
N PHE A 1 -5.52 -6.12 36.40
CA PHE A 1 -5.07 -4.88 35.74
C PHE A 1 -6.27 -3.95 35.58
N LYS A 2 -6.23 -2.77 36.20
CA LYS A 2 -7.24 -1.73 35.98
C LYS A 2 -6.82 -0.87 34.80
N LYS A 3 -7.78 -0.36 34.01
CA LYS A 3 -7.54 0.61 32.91
C LYS A 3 -6.68 1.82 33.36
N ASP A 4 -6.67 2.12 34.64
CA ASP A 4 -5.88 3.20 35.27
C ASP A 4 -4.35 3.02 35.14
N ASN A 5 -3.88 1.80 34.80
CA ASN A 5 -2.45 1.50 34.63
C ASN A 5 -1.95 1.67 33.17
N LEU A 6 -2.81 2.15 32.25
CA LEU A 6 -2.47 2.37 30.86
C LEU A 6 -1.23 3.29 30.67
N PRO A 7 -1.13 4.44 31.38
CA PRO A 7 0.04 5.31 31.27
C PRO A 7 1.34 4.64 31.69
N PHE A 8 1.27 3.72 32.67
CA PHE A 8 2.44 2.97 33.13
C PHE A 8 2.93 1.99 32.04
N ILE A 9 2.00 1.28 31.38
CA ILE A 9 2.35 0.36 30.29
C ILE A 9 2.93 1.15 29.11
N GLN A 10 2.36 2.28 28.76
CA GLN A 10 2.87 3.16 27.69
C GLN A 10 4.28 3.64 27.98
N ASN A 11 4.54 4.13 29.21
CA ASN A 11 5.86 4.56 29.63
C ASN A 11 6.87 3.41 29.66
N TYR A 12 6.46 2.21 30.07
CA TYR A 12 7.33 1.04 30.09
C TYR A 12 7.71 0.61 28.67
N LEU A 13 6.76 0.57 27.74
CA LEU A 13 7.01 0.19 26.34
C LEU A 13 7.87 1.23 25.62
N SER A 14 7.62 2.52 25.83
CA SER A 14 8.44 3.59 25.25
C SER A 14 9.86 3.63 25.84
N GLY A 15 10.05 3.24 27.10
CA GLY A 15 11.37 3.12 27.75
C GLY A 15 12.16 1.89 27.29
N ALA A 16 11.48 0.83 26.82
CA ALA A 16 12.11 -0.39 26.32
C ALA A 16 12.65 -0.25 24.87
N SER A 17 12.48 0.89 24.25
CA SER A 17 12.89 1.14 22.86
C SER A 17 14.40 1.37 22.67
N VAL A 18 15.18 1.40 23.75
CA VAL A 18 16.62 1.63 23.70
C VAL A 18 17.34 0.47 24.37
N ILE A 19 18.12 -0.27 23.61
CA ILE A 19 19.00 -1.33 24.10
C ILE A 19 20.44 -0.88 23.82
N TYR A 20 21.34 -1.19 24.75
CA TYR A 20 22.78 -1.01 24.53
C TYR A 20 23.37 -2.35 24.10
N ASP A 21 24.14 -2.36 23.03
CA ASP A 21 24.86 -3.56 22.60
C ASP A 21 26.03 -3.87 23.54
N LYS A 22 26.78 -4.96 23.25
CA LYS A 22 27.94 -5.36 24.05
C LYS A 22 29.12 -4.37 23.97
N SER A 23 29.13 -3.50 22.97
CA SER A 23 30.12 -2.41 22.78
C SER A 23 29.69 -1.13 23.52
N GLY A 24 28.46 -1.08 24.02
CA GLY A 24 27.90 0.11 24.68
C GLY A 24 27.24 1.07 23.70
N ASP A 25 27.07 0.67 22.43
CA ASP A 25 26.40 1.48 21.43
C ASP A 25 24.89 1.41 21.59
N LYS A 26 24.23 2.54 21.34
CA LYS A 26 22.78 2.70 21.48
C LYS A 26 22.07 2.11 20.27
N VAL A 27 21.30 1.06 20.50
CA VAL A 27 20.44 0.43 19.47
C VAL A 27 18.98 0.80 19.73
N ASN A 28 18.34 1.43 18.76
CA ASN A 28 16.91 1.73 18.82
C ASN A 28 16.13 0.45 18.45
N VAL A 29 15.30 -0.05 19.35
CA VAL A 29 14.45 -1.22 19.15
C VAL A 29 13.00 -0.78 19.21
N SER A 30 12.24 -1.07 18.17
CA SER A 30 10.78 -0.90 18.22
C SER A 30 10.14 -2.11 18.89
N THR A 31 9.29 -1.87 19.87
CA THR A 31 8.54 -2.91 20.56
C THR A 31 7.06 -2.78 20.25
N THR A 32 6.38 -3.92 20.05
CA THR A 32 4.93 -3.96 19.87
C THR A 32 4.32 -4.89 20.90
N ALA A 33 3.26 -4.44 21.58
CA ALA A 33 2.55 -5.22 22.59
C ALA A 33 1.08 -5.42 22.24
N GLY A 34 0.58 -6.64 22.45
CA GLY A 34 -0.85 -6.94 22.48
C GLY A 34 -1.31 -7.07 23.92
N CYS A 35 -2.49 -6.56 24.20
CA CYS A 35 -3.09 -6.62 25.53
C CYS A 35 -4.51 -7.18 25.43
N TYR A 36 -4.89 -7.99 26.40
CA TYR A 36 -6.26 -8.44 26.57
C TYR A 36 -6.68 -8.30 28.03
N LEU A 37 -7.78 -7.60 28.27
CA LEU A 37 -8.38 -7.48 29.60
C LEU A 37 -9.37 -8.65 29.74
N ILE A 38 -8.98 -9.68 30.49
CA ILE A 38 -9.83 -10.84 30.75
C ILE A 38 -11.03 -10.39 31.60
N PRO A 39 -12.29 -10.52 31.10
CA PRO A 39 -13.47 -10.15 31.87
C PRO A 39 -13.59 -11.01 33.13
N ALA A 40 -14.10 -10.43 34.21
CA ALA A 40 -14.42 -11.20 35.42
C ALA A 40 -15.47 -12.27 35.06
N GLY A 41 -15.18 -13.54 35.41
CA GLY A 41 -16.03 -14.67 35.08
C GLY A 41 -15.91 -15.19 33.64
N SER A 42 -14.89 -14.75 32.91
CA SER A 42 -14.58 -15.27 31.57
C SER A 42 -14.34 -16.80 31.62
N SER A 43 -14.85 -17.49 30.60
CA SER A 43 -14.57 -18.90 30.33
C SER A 43 -13.38 -19.12 29.40
N ASP A 44 -12.66 -18.05 29.06
CA ASP A 44 -11.49 -18.14 28.17
C ASP A 44 -10.43 -19.10 28.75
N THR A 45 -9.99 -20.03 27.92
CA THR A 45 -8.84 -20.87 28.21
C THR A 45 -7.54 -20.07 28.06
N GLU A 46 -6.43 -20.63 28.55
CA GLU A 46 -5.11 -20.04 28.34
C GLU A 46 -4.79 -19.84 26.85
N THR A 47 -5.17 -20.81 26.02
CA THR A 47 -5.03 -20.74 24.57
C THR A 47 -5.83 -19.57 23.96
N ASP A 48 -7.10 -19.41 24.36
CA ASP A 48 -7.96 -18.32 23.89
C ASP A 48 -7.37 -16.95 24.24
N VAL A 49 -6.81 -16.81 25.45
CA VAL A 49 -6.14 -15.59 25.88
C VAL A 49 -4.91 -15.29 25.02
N MET A 50 -4.08 -16.30 24.77
CA MET A 50 -2.88 -16.14 23.94
C MET A 50 -3.21 -15.83 22.49
N ASP A 51 -4.23 -16.43 21.92
CA ASP A 51 -4.70 -16.15 20.56
C ASP A 51 -5.19 -14.69 20.43
N LYS A 52 -5.96 -14.20 21.39
CA LYS A 52 -6.42 -12.82 21.44
C LYS A 52 -5.27 -11.82 21.56
N VAL A 53 -4.28 -12.10 22.41
CA VAL A 53 -3.09 -11.28 22.57
C VAL A 53 -2.25 -11.27 21.30
N SER A 54 -2.03 -12.44 20.69
CA SER A 54 -1.28 -12.60 19.43
C SER A 54 -1.94 -11.84 18.29
N THR A 55 -3.27 -11.93 18.20
CA THR A 55 -4.06 -11.16 17.23
C THR A 55 -3.88 -9.65 17.43
N ALA A 56 -3.94 -9.17 18.67
CA ALA A 56 -3.71 -7.76 18.96
C ALA A 56 -2.30 -7.30 18.56
N ILE A 57 -1.27 -8.11 18.79
CA ILE A 57 0.12 -7.82 18.37
C ILE A 57 0.19 -7.73 16.85
N GLN A 58 -0.36 -8.71 16.14
CA GLN A 58 -0.32 -8.75 14.68
C GLN A 58 -1.01 -7.51 14.08
N LEU A 59 -2.22 -7.20 14.52
CA LEU A 59 -2.96 -6.04 14.04
C LEU A 59 -2.28 -4.72 14.40
N ALA A 60 -1.65 -4.62 15.59
CA ALA A 60 -0.87 -3.46 15.96
C ALA A 60 0.27 -3.18 14.96
N ARG A 61 0.95 -4.24 14.50
CA ARG A 61 2.07 -4.15 13.54
C ARG A 61 1.63 -3.88 12.12
N THR A 62 0.62 -4.60 11.63
CA THR A 62 0.27 -4.64 10.21
C THR A 62 -0.75 -3.57 9.83
N VAL A 63 -1.79 -3.40 10.62
CA VAL A 63 -2.93 -2.52 10.29
C VAL A 63 -2.81 -1.16 10.97
N TYR A 64 -2.59 -1.16 12.28
CA TYR A 64 -2.66 0.09 13.06
C TYR A 64 -1.32 0.82 13.18
N LYS A 65 -0.18 0.13 12.90
CA LYS A 65 1.20 0.66 13.05
C LYS A 65 1.38 1.38 14.42
N ARG A 66 0.99 0.69 15.50
CA ARG A 66 1.02 1.20 16.88
C ARG A 66 1.90 0.33 17.77
N ASP A 67 2.48 0.94 18.79
CA ASP A 67 3.33 0.25 19.74
C ASP A 67 2.56 -0.72 20.64
N PHE A 68 1.25 -0.52 20.82
CA PHE A 68 0.40 -1.45 21.55
C PHE A 68 -1.05 -1.41 21.07
N LEU A 69 -1.77 -2.52 21.27
CA LEU A 69 -3.19 -2.65 20.97
C LEU A 69 -3.90 -3.52 22.00
N PHE A 70 -5.10 -3.13 22.41
CA PHE A 70 -5.97 -3.97 23.23
C PHE A 70 -6.90 -4.79 22.34
N TYR A 71 -6.97 -6.10 22.63
CA TYR A 71 -8.02 -6.93 22.03
C TYR A 71 -9.36 -6.61 22.70
N ASP A 72 -10.27 -6.08 21.94
CA ASP A 72 -11.64 -5.73 22.35
C ASP A 72 -12.65 -6.13 21.26
N ALA A 73 -13.91 -5.78 21.45
CA ALA A 73 -14.95 -6.07 20.46
C ALA A 73 -14.69 -5.44 19.08
N HIS A 74 -14.07 -4.27 19.04
CA HIS A 74 -13.69 -3.62 17.79
C HIS A 74 -12.62 -4.41 17.05
N ILE A 75 -11.60 -4.87 17.76
CA ILE A 75 -10.53 -5.71 17.19
C ILE A 75 -11.07 -7.05 16.68
N MET A 76 -12.03 -7.64 17.41
CA MET A 76 -12.71 -8.85 16.96
C MET A 76 -13.46 -8.63 15.63
N GLN A 77 -14.22 -7.55 15.52
CA GLN A 77 -14.90 -7.18 14.28
C GLN A 77 -13.92 -6.93 13.12
N GLN A 78 -12.81 -6.27 13.39
CA GLN A 78 -11.75 -6.06 12.38
C GLN A 78 -11.15 -7.39 11.91
N GLN A 79 -10.91 -8.32 12.83
CA GLN A 79 -10.41 -9.65 12.47
C GLN A 79 -11.41 -10.44 11.61
N GLU A 80 -12.69 -10.38 11.95
CA GLU A 80 -13.74 -10.97 11.13
C GLU A 80 -13.79 -10.34 9.74
N ARG A 81 -13.69 -9.01 9.67
CA ARG A 81 -13.66 -8.28 8.40
C ARG A 81 -12.45 -8.63 7.54
N ILE A 82 -11.26 -8.79 8.15
CA ILE A 82 -10.05 -9.24 7.44
C ILE A 82 -10.29 -10.62 6.82
N LYS A 83 -10.77 -11.59 7.61
CA LYS A 83 -11.07 -12.94 7.12
C LYS A 83 -12.13 -12.93 6.01
N GLU A 84 -13.17 -12.11 6.15
CA GLU A 84 -14.18 -11.95 5.12
C GLU A 84 -13.57 -11.45 3.81
N ILE A 85 -12.74 -10.40 3.85
CA ILE A 85 -12.07 -9.84 2.67
C ILE A 85 -11.18 -10.89 2.00
N GLU A 86 -10.36 -11.61 2.77
CA GLU A 86 -9.48 -12.67 2.24
C GLU A 86 -10.26 -13.78 1.55
N GLN A 87 -11.41 -14.19 2.11
CA GLN A 87 -12.27 -15.22 1.52
C GLN A 87 -13.01 -14.74 0.26
N LEU A 88 -13.40 -13.47 0.24
CA LEU A 88 -14.17 -12.90 -0.86
C LEU A 88 -13.30 -12.51 -2.05
N PHE A 89 -12.05 -12.12 -1.82
CA PHE A 89 -11.17 -11.55 -2.83
C PHE A 89 -11.03 -12.41 -4.11
N PRO A 90 -10.78 -13.74 -4.03
CA PRO A 90 -10.65 -14.56 -5.24
C PRO A 90 -11.93 -14.58 -6.09
N LEU A 91 -13.10 -14.54 -5.44
CA LEU A 91 -14.38 -14.49 -6.14
C LEU A 91 -14.64 -13.10 -6.71
N ALA A 92 -14.26 -12.04 -5.99
CA ALA A 92 -14.40 -10.66 -6.44
C ALA A 92 -13.57 -10.39 -7.71
N ILE A 93 -12.34 -10.91 -7.79
CA ILE A 93 -11.53 -10.87 -9.02
C ILE A 93 -12.25 -11.60 -10.17
N LYS A 94 -12.71 -12.82 -9.91
CA LYS A 94 -13.39 -13.66 -10.93
C LYS A 94 -14.69 -13.03 -11.45
N HIS A 95 -15.41 -12.32 -10.61
CA HIS A 95 -16.69 -11.69 -10.96
C HIS A 95 -16.54 -10.23 -11.39
N GLU A 96 -15.31 -9.74 -11.57
CA GLU A 96 -15.01 -8.38 -12.01
C GLU A 96 -15.64 -7.31 -11.10
N GLU A 97 -15.66 -7.56 -9.78
CA GLU A 97 -16.19 -6.63 -8.79
C GLU A 97 -15.28 -5.39 -8.59
N PHE A 98 -14.02 -5.47 -9.06
CA PHE A 98 -13.08 -4.35 -9.02
C PHE A 98 -13.18 -3.53 -10.30
N GLN A 99 -13.37 -2.22 -10.15
CA GLN A 99 -13.51 -1.28 -11.25
C GLN A 99 -12.36 -0.27 -11.23
N VAL A 100 -11.94 0.15 -12.41
CA VAL A 100 -10.94 1.20 -12.58
C VAL A 100 -11.61 2.55 -12.64
N TYR A 101 -11.20 3.45 -11.75
CA TYR A 101 -11.54 4.86 -11.78
C TYR A 101 -10.31 5.68 -12.16
N TYR A 102 -10.48 6.69 -12.96
CA TYR A 102 -9.39 7.52 -13.45
C TYR A 102 -9.43 8.90 -12.80
N GLN A 103 -8.42 9.20 -11.98
CA GLN A 103 -8.23 10.54 -11.42
C GLN A 103 -7.37 11.37 -12.38
N PRO A 104 -7.89 12.48 -12.95
CA PRO A 104 -7.14 13.25 -13.92
C PRO A 104 -5.97 13.99 -13.26
N LYS A 105 -4.83 14.02 -13.97
CA LYS A 105 -3.65 14.84 -13.66
C LYS A 105 -3.60 16.00 -14.64
N THR A 106 -3.53 17.23 -14.14
CA THR A 106 -3.52 18.46 -14.98
C THR A 106 -2.16 19.14 -14.94
N GLN A 107 -1.76 19.72 -16.07
CA GLN A 107 -0.56 20.53 -16.14
C GLN A 107 -0.85 21.93 -15.59
N LEU A 108 -0.15 22.35 -14.55
CA LEU A 108 -0.38 23.63 -13.87
C LEU A 108 -0.23 24.86 -14.77
N THR A 109 0.70 24.82 -15.74
CA THR A 109 0.99 25.96 -16.62
C THR A 109 -0.05 26.17 -17.72
N SER A 110 -0.70 25.10 -18.19
CA SER A 110 -1.64 25.13 -19.32
C SER A 110 -3.06 24.73 -18.96
N ASN A 111 -3.26 24.22 -17.75
CA ASN A 111 -4.52 23.66 -17.25
C ASN A 111 -5.11 22.55 -18.16
N LYS A 112 -4.23 21.88 -18.94
CA LYS A 112 -4.61 20.77 -19.80
C LYS A 112 -4.43 19.45 -19.11
N LEU A 113 -5.21 18.45 -19.52
CA LEU A 113 -5.03 17.07 -19.08
C LEU A 113 -3.65 16.56 -19.47
N ALA A 114 -2.85 16.15 -18.50
CA ALA A 114 -1.48 15.66 -18.68
C ALA A 114 -1.36 14.15 -18.51
N GLY A 115 -2.29 13.54 -17.77
CA GLY A 115 -2.32 12.12 -17.46
C GLY A 115 -3.52 11.76 -16.60
N ALA A 116 -3.57 10.52 -16.17
CA ALA A 116 -4.54 10.06 -15.18
C ALA A 116 -3.91 9.03 -14.25
N GLU A 117 -4.43 8.89 -13.04
CA GLU A 117 -4.11 7.81 -12.13
C GLU A 117 -5.25 6.81 -12.08
N ALA A 118 -4.93 5.53 -12.27
CA ALA A 118 -5.89 4.45 -12.16
C ALA A 118 -6.05 4.04 -10.69
N LEU A 119 -7.25 4.23 -10.18
CA LEU A 119 -7.60 3.95 -8.80
C LEU A 119 -8.61 2.80 -8.73
N CYS A 120 -8.31 1.80 -7.91
CA CYS A 120 -9.18 0.66 -7.68
C CYS A 120 -10.43 1.07 -6.89
N ARG A 121 -11.60 0.56 -7.30
CA ARG A 121 -12.86 0.64 -6.57
C ARG A 121 -13.52 -0.73 -6.53
N TRP A 122 -13.75 -1.25 -5.34
CA TRP A 122 -14.40 -2.54 -5.17
C TRP A 122 -15.91 -2.34 -4.94
N TYR A 123 -16.72 -2.83 -5.85
CA TYR A 123 -18.18 -2.82 -5.73
C TYR A 123 -18.69 -4.22 -5.45
N ARG A 124 -19.34 -4.38 -4.29
CA ARG A 124 -19.96 -5.63 -3.88
C ARG A 124 -21.40 -5.40 -3.50
N ASP A 125 -22.32 -6.19 -4.07
CA ASP A 125 -23.77 -6.06 -3.84
C ASP A 125 -24.27 -4.62 -4.03
N GLY A 126 -23.73 -3.91 -5.03
CA GLY A 126 -24.05 -2.52 -5.35
C GLY A 126 -23.50 -1.49 -4.36
N LYS A 127 -22.65 -1.89 -3.42
CA LYS A 127 -22.02 -1.00 -2.44
C LYS A 127 -20.52 -0.89 -2.68
N LEU A 128 -19.99 0.33 -2.51
CA LEU A 128 -18.56 0.57 -2.57
C LEU A 128 -17.91 0.09 -1.25
N VAL A 129 -16.94 -0.81 -1.38
CA VAL A 129 -16.02 -1.16 -0.28
C VAL A 129 -14.84 -0.19 -0.34
N PRO A 130 -14.58 0.59 0.72
CA PRO A 130 -13.50 1.59 0.72
C PRO A 130 -12.12 0.94 0.55
N PRO A 131 -11.21 1.53 -0.28
CA PRO A 131 -9.85 1.00 -0.44
C PRO A 131 -9.09 0.82 0.87
N GLY A 132 -9.26 1.73 1.83
CA GLY A 132 -8.65 1.62 3.16
C GLY A 132 -9.09 0.41 3.98
N GLU A 133 -10.18 -0.27 3.61
CA GLU A 133 -10.60 -1.51 4.27
C GLU A 133 -9.91 -2.74 3.68
N PHE A 134 -9.74 -2.82 2.33
CA PHE A 134 -9.25 -4.03 1.69
C PHE A 134 -7.78 -3.99 1.29
N ILE A 135 -7.24 -2.84 0.87
CA ILE A 135 -5.83 -2.74 0.45
C ILE A 135 -4.86 -3.25 1.53
N PRO A 136 -4.95 -2.79 2.82
CA PRO A 136 -4.04 -3.27 3.85
C PRO A 136 -4.15 -4.78 4.11
N VAL A 137 -5.35 -5.36 3.94
CA VAL A 137 -5.58 -6.80 4.09
C VAL A 137 -4.89 -7.57 2.96
N LEU A 138 -5.05 -7.11 1.72
CA LEU A 138 -4.44 -7.74 0.55
C LEU A 138 -2.90 -7.62 0.57
N GLU A 139 -2.37 -6.51 1.05
CA GLU A 139 -0.93 -6.35 1.30
C GLU A 139 -0.42 -7.35 2.33
N GLY A 140 -1.16 -7.55 3.43
CA GLY A 140 -0.79 -8.51 4.48
C GLY A 140 -0.68 -9.95 3.98
N SER A 141 -1.47 -10.35 3.01
CA SER A 141 -1.52 -11.69 2.42
C SER A 141 -0.77 -11.83 1.08
N LYS A 142 -0.15 -10.76 0.57
CA LYS A 142 0.40 -10.66 -0.79
C LYS A 142 -0.63 -10.80 -1.92
N ALA A 143 -1.92 -10.86 -1.61
CA ALA A 143 -2.98 -10.91 -2.61
C ALA A 143 -3.08 -9.62 -3.42
N ILE A 144 -2.50 -8.53 -2.91
CA ILE A 144 -2.39 -7.25 -3.61
C ILE A 144 -1.69 -7.41 -4.96
N CYS A 145 -0.69 -8.28 -5.07
CA CYS A 145 0.02 -8.52 -6.33
C CYS A 145 -0.92 -9.01 -7.44
N MET A 146 -1.92 -9.83 -7.09
CA MET A 146 -2.94 -10.27 -8.06
C MET A 146 -3.86 -9.10 -8.46
N LEU A 147 -4.22 -8.23 -7.50
CA LEU A 147 -5.03 -7.04 -7.78
C LEU A 147 -4.27 -6.06 -8.69
N ASP A 148 -2.99 -5.85 -8.46
CA ASP A 148 -2.17 -4.94 -9.26
C ASP A 148 -2.12 -5.37 -10.73
N PHE A 149 -1.87 -6.65 -11.01
CA PHE A 149 -1.92 -7.17 -12.37
C PHE A 149 -3.33 -7.12 -12.99
N TYR A 150 -4.36 -7.40 -12.19
CA TYR A 150 -5.74 -7.24 -12.62
C TYR A 150 -6.03 -5.80 -13.03
N MET A 151 -5.62 -4.83 -12.24
CA MET A 151 -5.78 -3.40 -12.54
C MET A 151 -5.01 -2.99 -13.80
N LEU A 152 -3.77 -3.44 -13.94
CA LEU A 152 -2.95 -3.17 -15.13
C LEU A 152 -3.62 -3.72 -16.40
N ASP A 153 -4.14 -4.95 -16.34
CA ASP A 153 -4.85 -5.58 -17.45
C ASP A 153 -6.08 -4.78 -17.91
N HIS A 154 -6.89 -4.35 -16.94
CA HIS A 154 -8.09 -3.55 -17.24
C HIS A 154 -7.74 -2.16 -17.78
N VAL A 155 -6.70 -1.52 -17.25
CA VAL A 155 -6.19 -0.24 -17.77
C VAL A 155 -5.70 -0.39 -19.20
N CYS A 156 -4.96 -1.46 -19.51
CA CYS A 156 -4.51 -1.73 -20.87
C CYS A 156 -5.69 -1.97 -21.82
N SER A 157 -6.71 -2.71 -21.39
CA SER A 157 -7.95 -2.93 -22.15
C SER A 157 -8.67 -1.61 -22.44
N ASP A 158 -8.81 -0.75 -21.45
CA ASP A 158 -9.44 0.57 -21.62
C ASP A 158 -8.65 1.46 -22.57
N ILE A 159 -7.32 1.57 -22.40
CA ILE A 159 -6.45 2.35 -23.29
C ILE A 159 -6.59 1.83 -24.73
N ARG A 160 -6.56 0.53 -24.95
CA ARG A 160 -6.72 -0.05 -26.29
C ARG A 160 -8.05 0.33 -26.90
N ARG A 161 -9.15 0.18 -26.17
CA ARG A 161 -10.48 0.59 -26.59
C ARG A 161 -10.52 2.07 -26.97
N TRP A 162 -9.97 2.97 -26.16
CA TRP A 162 -9.95 4.42 -26.47
C TRP A 162 -9.15 4.73 -27.73
N LEU A 163 -8.03 4.05 -27.94
CA LEU A 163 -7.24 4.20 -29.16
C LEU A 163 -8.01 3.70 -30.40
N ASP A 164 -8.72 2.58 -30.28
CA ASP A 164 -9.53 2.04 -31.37
C ASP A 164 -10.74 2.94 -31.70
N GLU A 165 -11.27 3.62 -30.70
CA GLU A 165 -12.31 4.65 -30.86
C GLU A 165 -11.76 5.99 -31.43
N GLY A 166 -10.46 6.07 -31.66
CA GLY A 166 -9.79 7.30 -32.16
C GLY A 166 -9.75 8.45 -31.16
N ARG A 167 -9.86 8.15 -29.87
CA ARG A 167 -9.76 9.15 -28.82
C ARG A 167 -8.32 9.58 -28.59
N GLU A 168 -8.14 10.82 -28.15
CA GLU A 168 -6.86 11.29 -27.63
C GLU A 168 -6.63 10.63 -26.23
N VAL A 169 -5.56 9.83 -26.12
CA VAL A 169 -5.23 9.11 -24.91
C VAL A 169 -4.04 9.76 -24.23
N VAL A 170 -4.18 9.97 -22.92
CA VAL A 170 -3.09 10.44 -22.06
C VAL A 170 -2.43 9.26 -21.35
N LYS A 171 -1.26 9.50 -20.77
CA LYS A 171 -0.56 8.50 -19.96
C LYS A 171 -1.38 8.17 -18.71
N VAL A 172 -1.50 6.88 -18.39
CA VAL A 172 -2.18 6.39 -17.20
C VAL A 172 -1.16 5.75 -16.26
N SER A 173 -1.13 6.20 -15.02
CA SER A 173 -0.34 5.55 -13.96
C SER A 173 -1.16 4.47 -13.27
N VAL A 174 -0.50 3.35 -13.00
CA VAL A 174 -1.04 2.19 -12.30
C VAL A 174 -0.16 1.90 -11.09
N ASN A 175 -0.78 1.79 -9.93
CA ASN A 175 -0.10 1.45 -8.69
C ASN A 175 0.41 0.00 -8.72
N LEU A 176 1.63 -0.21 -8.25
CA LEU A 176 2.25 -1.51 -8.10
C LEU A 176 2.84 -1.63 -6.70
N SER A 177 2.36 -2.61 -5.94
CA SER A 177 2.84 -2.85 -4.57
C SER A 177 4.31 -3.27 -4.57
N ARG A 178 5.07 -2.76 -3.60
CA ARG A 178 6.46 -3.22 -3.35
C ARG A 178 6.57 -4.73 -3.06
N LEU A 179 5.46 -5.39 -2.75
CA LEU A 179 5.45 -6.84 -2.49
C LEU A 179 5.74 -7.68 -3.74
N HIS A 180 5.74 -7.07 -4.91
CA HIS A 180 6.28 -7.65 -6.14
C HIS A 180 7.80 -7.71 -6.19
N LEU A 181 8.50 -6.90 -5.37
CA LEU A 181 9.98 -6.95 -5.32
C LEU A 181 10.42 -8.32 -4.80
N GLY A 182 11.38 -8.94 -5.49
CA GLY A 182 11.77 -10.33 -5.29
C GLY A 182 11.18 -11.29 -6.31
N ASP A 183 10.19 -10.88 -7.09
CA ASP A 183 9.70 -11.63 -8.23
C ASP A 183 10.57 -11.38 -9.47
N GLN A 184 11.32 -12.38 -9.89
CA GLN A 184 12.23 -12.26 -11.03
C GLN A 184 11.49 -12.11 -12.37
N GLU A 185 10.22 -12.51 -12.42
CA GLU A 185 9.36 -12.45 -13.61
C GLU A 185 8.52 -11.16 -13.66
N LEU A 186 8.65 -10.27 -12.67
CA LEU A 186 7.82 -9.06 -12.58
C LEU A 186 7.85 -8.22 -13.86
N LEU A 187 9.04 -7.95 -14.39
CA LEU A 187 9.19 -7.15 -15.61
C LEU A 187 8.51 -7.85 -16.80
N ASP A 188 8.76 -9.14 -16.97
CA ASP A 188 8.18 -9.93 -18.06
C ASP A 188 6.66 -10.00 -17.96
N ASN A 189 6.12 -10.17 -16.76
CA ASN A 189 4.68 -10.17 -16.50
C ASN A 189 4.03 -8.84 -16.86
N ILE A 190 4.66 -7.71 -16.49
CA ILE A 190 4.15 -6.37 -16.85
C ILE A 190 4.14 -6.20 -18.38
N LEU A 191 5.24 -6.55 -19.04
CA LEU A 191 5.36 -6.44 -20.50
C LEU A 191 4.36 -7.34 -21.22
N GLU A 192 4.20 -8.60 -20.77
CA GLU A 192 3.21 -9.52 -21.33
C GLU A 192 1.79 -8.94 -21.28
N ILE A 193 1.42 -8.34 -20.15
CA ILE A 193 0.09 -7.71 -20.01
C ILE A 193 -0.06 -6.55 -20.98
N VAL A 194 0.90 -5.64 -21.06
CA VAL A 194 0.82 -4.46 -21.94
C VAL A 194 0.82 -4.86 -23.41
N ASP A 195 1.70 -5.80 -23.79
CA ASP A 195 1.88 -6.23 -25.19
C ASP A 195 0.69 -7.02 -25.71
N ARG A 196 0.07 -7.88 -24.89
CA ARG A 196 -1.11 -8.65 -25.34
C ARG A 196 -2.31 -7.77 -25.69
N HIS A 197 -2.42 -6.58 -25.09
CA HIS A 197 -3.42 -5.57 -25.43
C HIS A 197 -2.98 -4.67 -26.60
N ASN A 198 -1.78 -4.81 -27.13
CA ASN A 198 -1.19 -3.94 -28.14
C ASN A 198 -1.24 -2.45 -27.74
N VAL A 199 -0.97 -2.16 -26.48
CA VAL A 199 -0.91 -0.78 -25.96
C VAL A 199 0.50 -0.22 -26.16
N PRO A 200 0.68 0.93 -26.83
CA PRO A 200 1.98 1.57 -26.89
C PRO A 200 2.48 1.93 -25.48
N HIS A 201 3.67 1.48 -25.13
CA HIS A 201 4.27 1.59 -23.78
C HIS A 201 4.28 3.01 -23.22
N LYS A 202 4.38 4.02 -24.09
CA LYS A 202 4.35 5.45 -23.71
C LYS A 202 3.11 5.89 -22.96
N TYR A 203 2.01 5.11 -23.03
CA TYR A 203 0.74 5.42 -22.35
C TYR A 203 0.66 4.79 -20.95
N ILE A 204 1.63 3.98 -20.58
CA ILE A 204 1.68 3.33 -19.26
C ILE A 204 2.73 4.01 -18.38
N GLU A 205 2.38 4.24 -17.12
CA GLU A 205 3.27 4.62 -16.04
C GLU A 205 3.08 3.65 -14.88
N ILE A 206 4.14 3.04 -14.39
CA ILE A 206 4.09 2.21 -13.19
C ILE A 206 4.47 3.06 -11.99
N GLU A 207 3.58 3.12 -11.02
CA GLU A 207 3.73 3.87 -9.80
C GLU A 207 4.14 2.95 -8.66
N LEU A 208 5.29 3.22 -8.07
CA LEU A 208 5.91 2.41 -7.03
C LEU A 208 6.01 3.22 -5.75
N THR A 209 5.67 2.58 -4.62
CA THR A 209 5.86 3.20 -3.31
C THR A 209 7.33 3.20 -2.90
N GLU A 210 7.71 4.18 -2.09
CA GLU A 210 9.07 4.27 -1.57
C GLU A 210 9.50 3.03 -0.78
N THR A 211 10.70 2.50 -1.07
CA THR A 211 11.29 1.34 -0.39
C THR A 211 12.31 1.74 0.66
N THR A 212 12.38 0.98 1.75
CA THR A 212 13.17 1.32 2.93
C THR A 212 14.36 0.42 3.21
N THR A 213 14.59 -0.65 2.43
CA THR A 213 15.72 -1.58 2.66
C THR A 213 16.71 -1.59 1.50
N ASP A 214 18.01 -1.82 1.80
CA ASP A 214 19.08 -1.87 0.80
C ASP A 214 18.90 -3.03 -0.21
N VAL A 215 18.30 -4.13 0.19
CA VAL A 215 18.05 -5.30 -0.68
C VAL A 215 16.97 -4.97 -1.71
N ASP A 216 15.88 -4.34 -1.26
CA ASP A 216 14.80 -3.90 -2.13
C ASP A 216 15.27 -2.85 -3.14
N TYR A 217 16.28 -2.05 -2.79
CA TYR A 217 16.84 -1.00 -3.63
C TYR A 217 17.46 -1.54 -4.94
N ALA A 218 18.25 -2.59 -4.87
CA ALA A 218 18.90 -3.16 -6.06
C ALA A 218 17.87 -3.77 -7.03
N GLU A 219 16.87 -4.45 -6.49
CA GLU A 219 15.79 -5.02 -7.30
C GLU A 219 14.90 -3.93 -7.90
N LEU A 220 14.52 -2.94 -7.11
CA LEU A 220 13.76 -1.79 -7.59
C LEU A 220 14.50 -1.08 -8.74
N LYS A 221 15.81 -0.87 -8.61
CA LYS A 221 16.62 -0.27 -9.66
C LYS A 221 16.62 -1.09 -10.94
N LYS A 222 16.68 -2.42 -10.84
CA LYS A 222 16.59 -3.34 -11.98
C LYS A 222 15.25 -3.19 -12.70
N ILE A 223 14.15 -3.18 -11.96
CA ILE A 223 12.80 -3.04 -12.52
C ILE A 223 12.61 -1.68 -13.18
N VAL A 224 12.96 -0.59 -12.48
CA VAL A 224 12.83 0.78 -13.02
C VAL A 224 13.65 0.96 -14.31
N ASN A 225 14.89 0.45 -14.35
CA ASN A 225 15.69 0.48 -15.57
C ASN A 225 15.07 -0.36 -16.69
N GLY A 226 14.63 -1.58 -16.40
CA GLY A 226 13.99 -2.46 -17.38
C GLY A 226 12.74 -1.84 -17.98
N LEU A 227 11.84 -1.29 -17.18
CA LEU A 227 10.64 -0.59 -17.64
C LEU A 227 11.00 0.61 -18.53
N ARG A 228 11.99 1.42 -18.11
CA ARG A 228 12.46 2.56 -18.89
C ARG A 228 13.03 2.16 -20.25
N GLU A 229 13.83 1.09 -20.32
CA GLU A 229 14.39 0.56 -21.57
C GLU A 229 13.30 0.12 -22.54
N GLN A 230 12.16 -0.32 -22.03
CA GLN A 230 10.97 -0.68 -22.80
C GLN A 230 10.05 0.52 -23.11
N GLY A 231 10.38 1.72 -22.62
CA GLY A 231 9.59 2.93 -22.88
C GLY A 231 8.37 3.10 -21.97
N ILE A 232 8.28 2.31 -20.90
CA ILE A 232 7.28 2.46 -19.85
C ILE A 232 7.83 3.46 -18.81
N SER A 233 7.00 4.45 -18.45
CA SER A 233 7.37 5.44 -17.43
C SER A 233 7.25 4.85 -16.03
N THR A 234 8.03 5.40 -15.11
CA THR A 234 7.95 5.05 -13.69
C THR A 234 7.82 6.29 -12.82
N SER A 235 7.04 6.21 -11.77
CA SER A 235 6.89 7.25 -10.76
C SER A 235 7.10 6.67 -9.36
N VAL A 236 7.59 7.50 -8.45
CA VAL A 236 7.64 7.20 -7.03
C VAL A 236 6.56 7.97 -6.30
N ASP A 237 5.76 7.25 -5.49
CA ASP A 237 4.68 7.85 -4.69
C ASP A 237 5.08 8.07 -3.23
N ASP A 238 4.31 8.93 -2.56
CA ASP A 238 4.44 9.27 -1.14
C ASP A 238 5.86 9.74 -0.75
N PHE A 239 6.57 10.38 -1.70
CA PHE A 239 7.93 10.82 -1.44
C PHE A 239 7.99 11.79 -0.26
N GLY A 240 8.78 11.40 0.75
CA GLY A 240 9.11 12.21 1.94
C GLY A 240 8.38 11.81 3.21
N ILE A 241 7.43 10.90 3.20
CA ILE A 241 6.75 10.42 4.43
C ILE A 241 7.66 9.47 5.22
N GLY A 242 8.58 8.75 4.55
CA GLY A 242 9.47 7.79 5.16
C GLY A 242 10.89 8.31 5.36
N TYR A 243 11.83 7.40 5.55
CA TYR A 243 13.27 7.68 5.50
C TYR A 243 13.75 7.80 4.04
N SER A 244 13.11 8.71 3.29
CA SER A 244 13.45 8.98 1.90
C SER A 244 14.95 9.27 1.80
N SER A 245 15.73 8.30 1.34
CA SER A 245 17.10 8.63 1.08
C SER A 245 17.14 9.48 -0.19
N LEU A 246 17.68 10.68 -0.11
CA LEU A 246 17.99 11.51 -1.30
C LEU A 246 18.76 10.70 -2.36
N ASN A 247 19.37 9.58 -1.95
CA ASN A 247 20.01 8.62 -2.83
C ASN A 247 18.99 7.93 -3.77
N LEU A 248 17.77 7.64 -3.32
CA LEU A 248 16.72 7.04 -4.15
C LEU A 248 16.38 7.93 -5.36
N ILE A 249 16.27 9.24 -5.15
CA ILE A 249 16.02 10.19 -6.24
C ILE A 249 17.25 10.31 -7.14
N ARG A 250 18.44 10.41 -6.56
CA ARG A 250 19.66 10.66 -7.32
C ARG A 250 20.06 9.49 -8.21
N GLU A 251 19.83 8.26 -7.73
CA GLU A 251 20.36 7.05 -8.39
C GLU A 251 19.32 6.28 -9.20
N MET A 252 18.03 6.59 -9.01
CA MET A 252 16.95 5.98 -9.78
C MET A 252 16.51 6.89 -10.92
N PRO A 253 16.36 6.36 -12.14
CA PRO A 253 15.94 7.15 -13.30
C PRO A 253 14.41 7.33 -13.36
N TRP A 254 13.82 7.84 -12.28
CA TRP A 254 12.39 8.14 -12.23
C TRP A 254 11.98 9.15 -13.31
N ASN A 255 10.79 8.94 -13.88
CA ASN A 255 10.18 9.90 -14.79
C ASN A 255 9.36 10.95 -14.04
N VAL A 256 8.72 10.55 -12.94
CA VAL A 256 7.84 11.40 -12.13
C VAL A 256 8.14 11.20 -10.65
N LEU A 257 8.10 12.30 -9.89
CA LEU A 257 8.17 12.32 -8.44
C LEU A 257 6.85 12.88 -7.91
N LYS A 258 6.10 12.06 -7.15
CA LYS A 258 4.87 12.49 -6.49
C LYS A 258 5.22 12.95 -5.07
N ILE A 259 5.04 14.22 -4.82
CA ILE A 259 5.29 14.82 -3.51
C ILE A 259 4.02 14.66 -2.67
N ASP A 260 4.15 14.08 -1.47
CA ASP A 260 3.02 13.96 -0.56
C ASP A 260 2.48 15.33 -0.13
N LYS A 261 1.17 15.38 0.07
CA LYS A 261 0.46 16.62 0.45
C LYS A 261 0.97 17.23 1.76
N SER A 262 1.58 16.44 2.66
CA SER A 262 2.13 16.95 3.93
C SER A 262 3.29 17.95 3.74
N PHE A 263 3.88 17.98 2.53
CA PHE A 263 4.89 18.99 2.17
C PHE A 263 4.31 20.30 1.66
N LEU A 264 3.01 20.31 1.38
CA LEU A 264 2.35 21.55 0.97
C LEU A 264 1.94 22.32 2.23
N PRO A 265 2.19 23.64 2.29
CA PRO A 265 1.68 24.44 3.40
C PRO A 265 0.14 24.39 3.40
N ASP A 266 -0.46 24.32 4.59
CA ASP A 266 -1.90 24.51 4.74
C ASP A 266 -2.23 25.89 4.16
N MET A 267 -2.77 25.89 2.96
CA MET A 267 -3.33 27.12 2.40
C MET A 267 -4.70 27.31 3.04
N ASP A 268 -4.80 28.22 3.97
CA ASP A 268 -6.09 28.78 4.38
C ASP A 268 -6.73 29.36 3.09
N ILE A 269 -7.66 28.60 2.50
CA ILE A 269 -8.51 29.12 1.45
C ILE A 269 -9.45 30.10 2.16
N GLU A 270 -9.06 31.37 2.25
CA GLU A 270 -10.01 32.43 2.53
C GLU A 270 -11.06 32.36 1.39
N GLU A 271 -12.23 31.85 1.73
CA GLU A 271 -13.41 31.94 0.88
C GLU A 271 -13.73 33.44 0.70
N ASN A 272 -13.37 33.99 -0.45
CA ASN A 272 -13.86 35.27 -0.95
C ASN A 272 -15.07 35.09 -1.87
#